data_257e023e27c1cc727b66292138178638
#
_entry.id   257e023e27c1cc727b66292138178638
#
_cell.length_a   1.000
_cell.length_b   1.000
_cell.length_c   1.000
_cell.angle_alpha   90.00
_cell.angle_beta   90.00
_cell.angle_gamma   90.00
#
_symmetry.space_group_name_H-M   'P 1'
#
loop_
_entity.id
_entity.type
_entity.pdbx_description
1 polymer ?
#
loop_
_entity_poly.entity_id
_entity_poly.type
_entity_poly.pdbx_seq_one_letter_code
_entity_poly.pdbx_strand_id
1 'polypeptide(L)'
;SKFDNNSLKENKFLYTSQADEFKTMPEPWNIGYEKFKNYISQKQDFGKLMLINKEFPEENHWGVYLPSLTLGLKNLNTFIQKNPEKPKGEFHTIKFNVKTLNKDDEVYIVGNQESLGNWDPSKIKMKNVSDFQRTITLKVQFPLEFKITRGDWKNQAATNENDGNNILLSKPPKSKKVNLKVLQWFDK
;
A
#
# COMPACT_ATOMS: atom_id res chain seq x y z
N SER A 1 0.06 -7.10 -31.48
CA SER A 1 0.39 -6.41 -30.22
C SER A 1 -0.05 -7.29 -29.06
N LYS A 2 0.84 -7.46 -28.06
CA LYS A 2 0.64 -8.34 -26.90
C LYS A 2 -0.26 -7.75 -25.79
N PHE A 3 -0.96 -6.66 -26.04
CA PHE A 3 -1.95 -6.11 -25.11
C PHE A 3 -3.34 -6.61 -25.53
N ASP A 4 -3.63 -7.82 -25.13
CA ASP A 4 -4.99 -8.34 -25.20
C ASP A 4 -5.78 -7.89 -23.98
N ASN A 5 -7.06 -7.59 -24.16
CA ASN A 5 -7.96 -7.05 -23.14
C ASN A 5 -8.09 -7.94 -21.90
N ASN A 6 -7.78 -9.22 -22.04
CA ASN A 6 -7.79 -10.21 -20.97
C ASN A 6 -6.46 -10.31 -20.20
N SER A 7 -5.44 -9.54 -20.59
CA SER A 7 -4.08 -9.70 -20.04
C SER A 7 -3.82 -8.91 -18.74
N LEU A 8 -4.62 -7.90 -18.42
CA LEU A 8 -4.47 -7.16 -17.17
C LEU A 8 -5.17 -7.89 -16.03
N LYS A 9 -4.48 -8.81 -15.40
CA LYS A 9 -4.99 -9.54 -14.22
C LYS A 9 -5.07 -8.64 -12.97
N GLU A 10 -4.25 -7.59 -12.90
CA GLU A 10 -4.12 -6.66 -11.79
C GLU A 10 -4.28 -5.22 -12.27
N ASN A 11 -4.61 -4.31 -11.35
CA ASN A 11 -4.61 -2.88 -11.65
C ASN A 11 -3.20 -2.41 -12.00
N LYS A 12 -3.09 -1.61 -13.06
CA LYS A 12 -1.83 -1.05 -13.54
C LYS A 12 -1.89 0.47 -13.54
N PHE A 13 -0.76 1.07 -13.33
CA PHE A 13 -0.58 2.52 -13.37
C PHE A 13 0.38 2.88 -14.51
N LEU A 14 0.00 3.87 -15.30
CA LEU A 14 0.85 4.46 -16.33
C LEU A 14 0.76 5.99 -16.22
N TYR A 15 1.90 6.61 -16.01
CA TYR A 15 2.04 8.06 -16.07
C TYR A 15 2.87 8.42 -17.29
N THR A 16 2.37 9.37 -18.07
CA THR A 16 3.08 9.96 -19.20
C THR A 16 3.04 11.48 -19.09
N SER A 17 4.10 12.13 -19.53
CA SER A 17 4.18 13.59 -19.56
C SER A 17 4.82 14.07 -20.84
N GLN A 18 4.51 15.29 -21.22
CA GLN A 18 5.00 15.92 -22.43
C GLN A 18 5.22 17.41 -22.19
N ALA A 19 6.33 17.93 -22.70
CA ALA A 19 6.58 19.36 -22.83
C ALA A 19 5.93 19.92 -24.10
N ASP A 20 5.72 21.22 -24.14
CA ASP A 20 5.05 21.87 -25.26
C ASP A 20 5.84 21.80 -26.57
N GLU A 21 7.17 21.77 -26.49
CA GLU A 21 8.05 21.66 -27.66
C GLU A 21 7.83 20.37 -28.49
N PHE A 22 7.25 19.32 -27.90
CA PHE A 22 6.88 18.12 -28.65
C PHE A 22 5.89 18.39 -29.76
N LYS A 23 5.04 19.43 -29.63
CA LYS A 23 4.09 19.84 -30.66
C LYS A 23 4.76 20.41 -31.91
N THR A 24 5.97 20.93 -31.74
CA THR A 24 6.78 21.55 -32.81
C THR A 24 7.87 20.62 -33.34
N MET A 25 8.06 19.44 -32.74
CA MET A 25 9.04 18.48 -33.21
C MET A 25 8.70 17.92 -34.59
N PRO A 26 9.71 17.69 -35.45
CA PRO A 26 9.51 17.05 -36.75
C PRO A 26 8.92 15.63 -36.61
N GLU A 27 8.16 15.23 -37.63
CA GLU A 27 7.85 13.81 -37.76
C GLU A 27 9.14 12.95 -37.79
N PRO A 28 9.12 11.74 -37.18
CA PRO A 28 7.92 10.98 -36.75
C PRO A 28 7.57 11.09 -35.27
N TRP A 29 8.25 11.97 -34.48
CA TRP A 29 8.17 11.97 -33.03
C TRP A 29 6.80 12.38 -32.48
N ASN A 30 6.22 13.49 -32.97
CA ASN A 30 4.91 13.94 -32.52
C ASN A 30 3.78 13.00 -32.93
N ILE A 31 3.83 12.45 -34.15
CA ILE A 31 2.85 11.46 -34.64
C ILE A 31 2.93 10.17 -33.84
N GLY A 32 4.14 9.72 -33.52
CA GLY A 32 4.35 8.54 -32.68
C GLY A 32 3.76 8.70 -31.29
N TYR A 33 3.95 9.85 -30.66
CA TYR A 33 3.40 10.15 -29.35
C TYR A 33 1.87 10.24 -29.38
N GLU A 34 1.25 10.93 -30.33
CA GLU A 34 -0.21 11.02 -30.48
C GLU A 34 -0.84 9.65 -30.74
N LYS A 35 -0.24 8.83 -31.61
CA LYS A 35 -0.68 7.44 -31.81
C LYS A 35 -0.61 6.60 -30.55
N PHE A 36 0.47 6.73 -29.77
CA PHE A 36 0.63 6.07 -28.50
C PHE A 36 -0.43 6.54 -27.49
N LYS A 37 -0.61 7.85 -27.33
CA LYS A 37 -1.60 8.45 -26.43
C LYS A 37 -3.01 7.95 -26.76
N ASN A 38 -3.40 8.00 -28.02
CA ASN A 38 -4.71 7.52 -28.49
C ASN A 38 -4.87 6.01 -28.25
N TYR A 39 -3.86 5.21 -28.55
CA TYR A 39 -3.89 3.77 -28.30
C TYR A 39 -4.09 3.44 -26.81
N ILE A 40 -3.32 4.08 -25.94
CA ILE A 40 -3.41 3.83 -24.50
C ILE A 40 -4.72 4.36 -23.91
N SER A 41 -5.22 5.51 -24.37
CA SER A 41 -6.51 6.06 -23.93
C SER A 41 -7.67 5.11 -24.20
N GLN A 42 -7.67 4.44 -25.34
CA GLN A 42 -8.65 3.39 -25.67
C GLN A 42 -8.56 2.18 -24.73
N LYS A 43 -7.41 1.92 -24.11
CA LYS A 43 -7.20 0.83 -23.14
C LYS A 43 -7.61 1.18 -21.73
N GLN A 44 -7.79 2.45 -21.41
CA GLN A 44 -8.25 2.92 -20.09
C GLN A 44 -9.67 2.43 -19.75
N ASP A 45 -10.52 2.23 -20.76
CA ASP A 45 -11.90 1.75 -20.61
C ASP A 45 -12.03 0.33 -20.07
N PHE A 46 -10.94 -0.42 -20.00
CA PHE A 46 -10.92 -1.78 -19.44
C PHE A 46 -10.85 -1.85 -17.89
N GLY A 47 -10.98 -0.73 -17.20
CA GLY A 47 -11.19 -0.66 -15.75
C GLY A 47 -9.99 -1.05 -14.87
N LYS A 48 -8.88 -1.53 -15.45
CA LYS A 48 -7.68 -1.96 -14.72
C LYS A 48 -6.41 -1.13 -15.01
N LEU A 49 -6.47 -0.22 -15.97
CA LEU A 49 -5.38 0.69 -16.29
C LEU A 49 -5.73 2.10 -15.81
N MET A 50 -5.02 2.59 -14.80
CA MET A 50 -5.05 4.00 -14.44
C MET A 50 -4.01 4.72 -15.30
N LEU A 51 -4.47 5.44 -16.32
CA LEU A 51 -3.64 6.28 -17.16
C LEU A 51 -3.73 7.74 -16.69
N ILE A 52 -2.59 8.36 -16.51
CA ILE A 52 -2.47 9.81 -16.32
C ILE A 52 -1.53 10.32 -17.39
N ASN A 53 -2.06 11.16 -18.25
CA ASN A 53 -1.30 11.91 -19.24
C ASN A 53 -1.30 13.38 -18.85
N LYS A 54 -0.11 13.98 -18.70
CA LYS A 54 0.04 15.39 -18.30
C LYS A 54 0.87 16.14 -19.33
N GLU A 55 0.29 17.23 -19.85
CA GLU A 55 1.00 18.22 -20.63
C GLU A 55 1.48 19.35 -19.71
N PHE A 56 2.68 19.85 -19.97
CA PHE A 56 3.26 20.99 -19.28
C PHE A 56 3.45 22.11 -20.30
N PRO A 57 2.44 23.00 -20.45
CA PRO A 57 2.55 24.16 -21.33
C PRO A 57 3.70 25.06 -20.86
N GLU A 58 4.35 25.69 -21.82
CA GLU A 58 5.46 26.62 -21.59
C GLU A 58 6.75 25.98 -21.05
N GLU A 59 6.78 24.67 -20.82
CA GLU A 59 8.00 23.94 -20.43
C GLU A 59 8.70 23.39 -21.66
N ASN A 60 10.03 23.49 -21.65
CA ASN A 60 10.88 22.85 -22.62
C ASN A 60 11.27 21.43 -22.15
N HIS A 61 11.98 20.72 -23.00
CA HIS A 61 12.46 19.35 -22.74
C HIS A 61 13.18 19.20 -21.38
N TRP A 62 13.94 20.18 -20.95
CA TRP A 62 14.67 20.15 -19.68
C TRP A 62 13.83 20.59 -18.49
N GLY A 63 12.97 21.61 -18.67
CA GLY A 63 12.11 22.14 -17.61
C GLY A 63 11.05 21.16 -17.13
N VAL A 64 10.62 20.24 -18.00
CA VAL A 64 9.55 19.30 -17.69
C VAL A 64 9.94 18.20 -16.68
N TYR A 65 11.21 17.92 -16.46
CA TYR A 65 11.65 16.77 -15.65
C TYR A 65 11.17 16.82 -14.20
N LEU A 66 11.46 17.91 -13.48
CA LEU A 66 11.12 18.00 -12.06
C LEU A 66 9.62 18.04 -11.82
N PRO A 67 8.80 18.90 -12.48
CA PRO A 67 7.37 18.90 -12.30
C PRO A 67 6.73 17.57 -12.73
N SER A 68 7.21 16.95 -13.81
CA SER A 68 6.75 15.64 -14.25
C SER A 68 7.01 14.54 -13.22
N LEU A 69 8.23 14.45 -12.70
CA LEU A 69 8.62 13.47 -11.69
C LEU A 69 7.79 13.65 -10.42
N THR A 70 7.68 14.89 -9.93
CA THR A 70 6.93 15.21 -8.72
C THR A 70 5.46 14.82 -8.84
N LEU A 71 4.83 15.19 -9.96
CA LEU A 71 3.43 14.85 -10.22
C LEU A 71 3.24 13.35 -10.45
N GLY A 72 4.17 12.70 -11.15
CA GLY A 72 4.17 11.25 -11.38
C GLY A 72 4.23 10.47 -10.07
N LEU A 73 5.15 10.83 -9.17
CA LEU A 73 5.27 10.20 -7.85
C LEU A 73 4.05 10.42 -6.96
N LYS A 74 3.46 11.64 -6.98
CA LYS A 74 2.23 11.92 -6.25
C LYS A 74 1.06 11.06 -6.74
N ASN A 75 0.90 10.93 -8.06
CA ASN A 75 -0.15 10.10 -8.65
C ASN A 75 0.09 8.61 -8.41
N LEU A 76 1.34 8.15 -8.49
CA LEU A 76 1.72 6.78 -8.17
C LEU A 76 1.38 6.44 -6.71
N ASN A 77 1.73 7.33 -5.77
CA ASN A 77 1.37 7.14 -4.37
C ASN A 77 -0.15 7.04 -4.19
N THR A 78 -0.92 7.91 -4.84
CA THR A 78 -2.40 7.84 -4.82
C THR A 78 -2.91 6.51 -5.38
N PHE A 79 -2.31 6.00 -6.45
CA PHE A 79 -2.65 4.70 -7.02
C PHE A 79 -2.36 3.55 -6.05
N ILE A 80 -1.19 3.55 -5.41
CA ILE A 80 -0.81 2.54 -4.41
C ILE A 80 -1.78 2.54 -3.23
N GLN A 81 -2.15 3.72 -2.71
CA GLN A 81 -3.11 3.85 -1.62
C GLN A 81 -4.51 3.31 -1.98
N LYS A 82 -4.95 3.52 -3.23
CA LYS A 82 -6.23 3.01 -3.73
C LYS A 82 -6.21 1.53 -4.10
N ASN A 83 -5.02 0.99 -4.35
CA ASN A 83 -4.81 -0.40 -4.78
C ASN A 83 -3.76 -1.07 -3.88
N PRO A 84 -4.02 -1.22 -2.57
CA PRO A 84 -3.08 -1.88 -1.68
C PRO A 84 -2.82 -3.31 -2.14
N GLU A 85 -1.58 -3.76 -2.02
CA GLU A 85 -1.24 -5.13 -2.35
C GLU A 85 -2.02 -6.07 -1.42
N LYS A 86 -2.88 -6.90 -2.00
CA LYS A 86 -3.67 -7.87 -1.24
C LYS A 86 -2.80 -9.06 -0.88
N PRO A 87 -2.92 -9.56 0.35
CA PRO A 87 -2.30 -10.83 0.72
C PRO A 87 -2.73 -11.94 -0.23
N LYS A 88 -1.79 -12.76 -0.66
CA LYS A 88 -2.01 -13.87 -1.59
C LYS A 88 -1.09 -15.05 -1.25
N GLY A 89 -1.41 -16.22 -1.81
CA GLY A 89 -0.63 -17.44 -1.56
C GLY A 89 -1.21 -18.30 -0.44
N GLU A 90 -0.39 -19.15 0.15
CA GLU A 90 -0.82 -20.06 1.18
C GLU A 90 -1.09 -19.39 2.53
N PHE A 91 -2.00 -19.95 3.29
CA PHE A 91 -2.24 -19.53 4.66
C PHE A 91 -1.20 -20.12 5.62
N HIS A 92 -0.66 -19.26 6.46
CA HIS A 92 0.29 -19.62 7.51
C HIS A 92 -0.33 -19.34 8.89
N THR A 93 -0.19 -20.28 9.80
CA THR A 93 -0.60 -20.07 11.19
C THR A 93 0.51 -19.36 11.94
N ILE A 94 0.25 -18.11 12.36
CA ILE A 94 1.20 -17.25 13.05
C ILE A 94 0.68 -16.91 14.44
N LYS A 95 1.54 -17.08 15.46
CA LYS A 95 1.27 -16.67 16.83
C LYS A 95 1.85 -15.26 17.07
N PHE A 96 1.00 -14.32 17.43
CA PHE A 96 1.37 -12.97 17.82
C PHE A 96 1.40 -12.88 19.33
N ASN A 97 2.51 -12.38 19.88
CA ASN A 97 2.69 -12.12 21.30
C ASN A 97 3.02 -10.63 21.45
N VAL A 98 2.30 -9.94 22.33
CA VAL A 98 2.51 -8.52 22.60
C VAL A 98 2.74 -8.31 24.09
N LYS A 99 3.86 -7.69 24.44
CA LYS A 99 4.11 -7.20 25.80
C LYS A 99 3.58 -5.78 25.92
N THR A 100 2.64 -5.56 26.84
CA THR A 100 1.99 -4.27 27.09
C THR A 100 2.71 -3.44 28.14
N LEU A 101 2.32 -2.17 28.29
CA LEU A 101 2.81 -1.26 29.34
C LEU A 101 2.02 -1.40 30.63
N ASN A 102 0.70 -1.61 30.54
CA ASN A 102 -0.18 -1.70 31.70
C ASN A 102 -0.91 -3.05 31.71
N LYS A 103 -1.17 -3.55 32.93
CA LYS A 103 -1.89 -4.82 33.12
C LYS A 103 -3.32 -4.80 32.59
N ASP A 104 -3.96 -3.64 32.61
CA ASP A 104 -5.35 -3.45 32.19
C ASP A 104 -5.48 -3.08 30.71
N ASP A 105 -4.37 -3.01 29.95
CA ASP A 105 -4.43 -2.71 28.52
C ASP A 105 -5.23 -3.79 27.76
N GLU A 106 -6.33 -3.40 27.15
CA GLU A 106 -7.02 -4.19 26.16
C GLU A 106 -6.34 -4.01 24.80
N VAL A 107 -5.80 -5.08 24.25
CA VAL A 107 -4.98 -5.02 23.04
C VAL A 107 -5.69 -5.70 21.88
N TYR A 108 -5.66 -5.03 20.74
CA TYR A 108 -6.22 -5.50 19.47
C TYR A 108 -5.10 -5.52 18.42
N ILE A 109 -5.24 -6.44 17.47
CA ILE A 109 -4.44 -6.47 16.26
C ILE A 109 -5.32 -6.12 15.06
N VAL A 110 -4.84 -5.26 14.18
CA VAL A 110 -5.59 -4.78 13.03
C VAL A 110 -4.70 -4.80 11.79
N GLY A 111 -5.22 -5.17 10.62
CA GLY A 111 -4.40 -5.24 9.41
C GLY A 111 -5.16 -5.52 8.12
N ASN A 112 -4.40 -5.83 7.08
CA ASN A 112 -4.79 -5.82 5.67
C ASN A 112 -5.58 -7.05 5.19
N GLN A 113 -6.11 -7.87 6.07
CA GLN A 113 -6.90 -9.06 5.71
C GLN A 113 -7.97 -9.38 6.74
N GLU A 114 -8.92 -10.24 6.39
CA GLU A 114 -10.09 -10.56 7.21
C GLU A 114 -9.72 -11.09 8.60
N SER A 115 -8.73 -11.97 8.70
CA SER A 115 -8.24 -12.50 9.98
C SER A 115 -7.61 -11.43 10.88
N LEU A 116 -7.35 -10.24 10.36
CA LEU A 116 -6.85 -9.05 11.06
C LEU A 116 -7.90 -7.91 11.06
N GLY A 117 -9.16 -8.21 10.76
CA GLY A 117 -10.26 -7.28 10.85
C GLY A 117 -10.42 -6.33 9.66
N ASN A 118 -9.64 -6.46 8.57
CA ASN A 118 -9.70 -5.56 7.40
C ASN A 118 -9.61 -4.08 7.79
N TRP A 119 -8.62 -3.73 8.60
CA TRP A 119 -8.39 -2.38 9.11
C TRP A 119 -9.47 -1.84 10.08
N ASP A 120 -10.27 -2.72 10.70
CA ASP A 120 -11.14 -2.33 11.82
C ASP A 120 -10.37 -2.53 13.16
N PRO A 121 -9.99 -1.44 13.85
CA PRO A 121 -9.12 -1.49 15.02
C PRO A 121 -9.75 -2.14 16.25
N SER A 122 -11.08 -2.31 16.25
CA SER A 122 -11.85 -2.86 17.37
C SER A 122 -12.21 -4.34 17.21
N LYS A 123 -11.93 -4.93 16.03
CA LYS A 123 -12.52 -6.23 15.66
C LYS A 123 -11.78 -7.44 16.25
N ILE A 124 -10.45 -7.43 16.28
CA ILE A 124 -9.65 -8.60 16.64
C ILE A 124 -8.92 -8.37 17.98
N LYS A 125 -9.60 -8.73 19.06
CA LYS A 125 -9.06 -8.61 20.43
C LYS A 125 -8.09 -9.74 20.75
N MET A 126 -6.94 -9.42 21.33
CA MET A 126 -5.96 -10.39 21.81
C MET A 126 -6.34 -10.93 23.21
N LYS A 127 -5.94 -12.16 23.50
CA LYS A 127 -6.19 -12.79 24.80
C LYS A 127 -5.13 -12.38 25.83
N ASN A 128 -5.55 -12.13 27.05
CA ASN A 128 -4.66 -11.98 28.21
C ASN A 128 -4.04 -13.32 28.54
N VAL A 129 -2.73 -13.36 28.69
CA VAL A 129 -1.97 -14.56 29.13
C VAL A 129 -1.37 -14.30 30.51
N SER A 130 -0.97 -13.06 30.77
CA SER A 130 -0.51 -12.55 32.07
C SER A 130 -0.77 -11.06 32.14
N ASP A 131 -0.46 -10.42 33.27
CA ASP A 131 -0.65 -9.00 33.48
C ASP A 131 -0.13 -8.12 32.34
N PHE A 132 1.04 -8.47 31.79
CA PHE A 132 1.69 -7.67 30.75
C PHE A 132 1.81 -8.40 29.41
N GLN A 133 1.10 -9.51 29.20
CA GLN A 133 1.24 -10.26 27.95
C GLN A 133 -0.10 -10.58 27.32
N ARG A 134 -0.19 -10.30 26.02
CA ARG A 134 -1.34 -10.59 25.15
C ARG A 134 -0.90 -11.51 24.04
N THR A 135 -1.78 -12.41 23.62
CA THR A 135 -1.48 -13.35 22.53
C THR A 135 -2.71 -13.61 21.68
N ILE A 136 -2.46 -13.91 20.40
CA ILE A 136 -3.45 -14.46 19.48
C ILE A 136 -2.75 -15.33 18.43
N THR A 137 -3.43 -16.36 17.95
CA THR A 137 -2.96 -17.18 16.84
C THR A 137 -3.92 -17.04 15.67
N LEU A 138 -3.43 -16.61 14.53
CA LEU A 138 -4.23 -16.31 13.34
C LEU A 138 -3.70 -17.07 12.12
N LYS A 139 -4.60 -17.42 11.21
CA LYS A 139 -4.26 -17.84 9.85
C LYS A 139 -4.16 -16.62 8.95
N VAL A 140 -2.99 -16.35 8.42
CA VAL A 140 -2.68 -15.14 7.64
C VAL A 140 -1.97 -15.51 6.34
N GLN A 141 -2.13 -14.64 5.34
CA GLN A 141 -1.39 -14.67 4.08
C GLN A 141 -0.36 -13.54 4.05
N PHE A 142 0.59 -13.57 3.12
CA PHE A 142 1.64 -12.57 2.96
C PHE A 142 1.53 -11.88 1.58
N PRO A 143 1.95 -10.59 1.46
CA PRO A 143 2.52 -9.75 2.52
C PRO A 143 1.50 -9.42 3.61
N LEU A 144 1.96 -9.39 4.85
CA LEU A 144 1.15 -9.10 6.02
C LEU A 144 1.47 -7.70 6.52
N GLU A 145 0.46 -6.85 6.59
CA GLU A 145 0.56 -5.49 7.10
C GLU A 145 -0.42 -5.30 8.26
N PHE A 146 0.09 -4.84 9.40
CA PHE A 146 -0.73 -4.75 10.61
C PHE A 146 -0.22 -3.72 11.60
N LYS A 147 -1.07 -3.40 12.58
CA LYS A 147 -0.77 -2.55 13.76
C LYS A 147 -1.32 -3.17 15.03
N ILE A 148 -0.87 -2.63 16.15
CA ILE A 148 -1.41 -2.90 17.48
C ILE A 148 -2.15 -1.65 17.98
N THR A 149 -3.35 -1.84 18.52
CA THR A 149 -4.22 -0.77 19.02
C THR A 149 -4.84 -1.15 20.37
N ARG A 150 -5.54 -0.18 21.00
CA ARG A 150 -6.44 -0.41 22.14
C ARG A 150 -7.91 -0.28 21.74
N GLY A 151 -8.26 -0.74 20.53
CA GLY A 151 -9.63 -0.80 20.03
C GLY A 151 -10.05 0.39 19.18
N ASP A 152 -9.21 1.40 18.99
CA ASP A 152 -9.47 2.52 18.08
C ASP A 152 -8.19 3.08 17.45
N TRP A 153 -8.35 3.96 16.45
CA TRP A 153 -7.22 4.58 15.75
C TRP A 153 -6.49 5.66 16.53
N LYS A 154 -7.10 6.21 17.59
CA LYS A 154 -6.46 7.21 18.45
C LYS A 154 -5.45 6.58 19.38
N ASN A 155 -5.66 5.30 19.71
CA ASN A 155 -4.87 4.55 20.68
C ASN A 155 -3.99 3.49 20.00
N GLN A 156 -3.12 3.92 19.09
CA GLN A 156 -2.16 3.05 18.39
C GLN A 156 -0.88 2.88 19.21
N ALA A 157 -0.20 1.75 19.04
CA ALA A 157 1.07 1.48 19.67
C ALA A 157 2.26 1.87 18.79
N ALA A 158 3.27 2.52 19.38
CA ALA A 158 4.65 2.34 18.94
C ALA A 158 5.20 1.05 19.57
N THR A 159 5.90 0.25 18.78
CA THR A 159 6.49 -1.02 19.24
C THR A 159 7.98 -1.06 18.92
N ASN A 160 8.66 -2.09 19.39
CA ASN A 160 10.06 -2.34 19.03
C ASN A 160 10.31 -2.59 17.54
N GLU A 161 9.26 -2.76 16.74
CA GLU A 161 9.36 -2.99 15.29
C GLU A 161 8.94 -1.77 14.46
N ASN A 162 8.31 -0.76 15.09
CA ASN A 162 7.83 0.43 14.39
C ASN A 162 7.61 1.61 15.35
N ASP A 163 7.64 2.83 14.80
CA ASP A 163 7.36 4.10 15.51
C ASP A 163 5.88 4.52 15.34
N GLY A 164 4.92 3.57 15.43
CA GLY A 164 3.50 3.83 15.19
C GLY A 164 3.07 3.72 13.72
N ASN A 165 3.98 3.41 12.80
CA ASN A 165 3.66 3.05 11.42
C ASN A 165 3.12 1.62 11.32
N ASN A 166 2.70 1.18 10.12
CA ASN A 166 2.33 -0.21 9.90
C ASN A 166 3.57 -1.12 9.97
N ILE A 167 3.41 -2.28 10.58
CA ILE A 167 4.43 -3.34 10.56
C ILE A 167 4.18 -4.17 9.31
N LEU A 168 5.19 -4.28 8.45
CA LEU A 168 5.12 -5.05 7.20
C LEU A 168 6.00 -6.30 7.30
N LEU A 169 5.39 -7.46 7.09
CA LEU A 169 6.08 -8.74 6.94
C LEU A 169 5.86 -9.27 5.52
N SER A 170 6.90 -9.30 4.71
CA SER A 170 6.81 -9.75 3.30
C SER A 170 6.68 -11.28 3.19
N LYS A 171 7.13 -12.03 4.20
CA LYS A 171 7.12 -13.50 4.24
C LYS A 171 6.94 -14.01 5.66
N PRO A 172 6.47 -15.27 5.84
CA PRO A 172 6.28 -15.85 7.16
C PRO A 172 7.62 -15.96 7.92
N PRO A 173 7.65 -15.57 9.22
CA PRO A 173 8.81 -15.78 10.06
C PRO A 173 9.08 -17.26 10.26
N LYS A 174 10.35 -17.69 10.26
CA LYS A 174 10.75 -19.09 10.45
C LYS A 174 10.20 -19.71 11.73
N SER A 175 10.14 -18.92 12.81
CA SER A 175 9.61 -19.35 14.11
C SER A 175 8.09 -19.49 14.14
N LYS A 176 7.36 -19.04 13.10
CA LYS A 176 5.90 -18.87 13.10
C LYS A 176 5.36 -18.02 14.25
N LYS A 177 6.22 -17.18 14.83
CA LYS A 177 5.89 -16.28 15.95
C LYS A 177 6.34 -14.87 15.64
N VAL A 178 5.50 -13.91 16.02
CA VAL A 178 5.81 -12.47 16.01
C VAL A 178 5.76 -12.01 17.45
N ASN A 179 6.86 -11.45 17.96
CA ASN A 179 6.95 -10.96 19.33
C ASN A 179 7.14 -9.45 19.29
N LEU A 180 6.20 -8.73 19.88
CA LEU A 180 6.20 -7.29 19.93
C LEU A 180 6.25 -6.82 21.39
N LYS A 181 6.87 -5.66 21.59
CA LYS A 181 6.85 -4.92 22.86
C LYS A 181 6.30 -3.53 22.57
N VAL A 182 5.21 -3.15 23.23
CA VAL A 182 4.71 -1.78 23.20
C VAL A 182 5.68 -0.89 23.95
N LEU A 183 6.12 0.17 23.30
CA LEU A 183 7.01 1.19 23.86
C LEU A 183 6.22 2.42 24.31
N GLN A 184 5.17 2.74 23.58
CA GLN A 184 4.30 3.88 23.84
C GLN A 184 2.92 3.66 23.22
N TRP A 185 1.87 4.20 23.82
CA TRP A 185 0.55 4.40 23.24
C TRP A 185 0.42 5.85 22.76
N PHE A 186 -0.08 6.03 21.56
CA PHE A 186 -0.42 7.37 21.06
C PHE A 186 -1.88 7.68 21.43
N ASP A 187 -2.07 8.18 22.64
CA ASP A 187 -3.37 8.65 23.11
C ASP A 187 -3.56 10.08 22.58
N LYS A 188 -4.38 10.25 21.54
CA LYS A 188 -4.68 11.55 20.91
C LYS A 188 -6.07 12.04 21.30
#